data_77d687b9f09e4f4bcb07dd9f7d9cf05c
#
_entry.id   77d687b9f09e4f4bcb07dd9f7d9cf05c
#
_cell.length_a   1.000
_cell.length_b   1.000
_cell.length_c   1.000
_cell.angle_alpha   90.00
_cell.angle_beta   90.00
_cell.angle_gamma   90.00
#
_symmetry.space_group_name_H-M   'P 1'
#
loop_
_entity.id
_entity.type
_entity.pdbx_description
1 polymer ?
#
loop_
_entity_poly.entity_id
_entity_poly.type
_entity_poly.pdbx_seq_one_letter_code
_entity_poly.pdbx_strand_id
1 'polypeptide(L)'
;ISSNCFLKLKDTWVTPELGYNGVHGIMRAEILTRMQQQGIACQQRAVHVDELAQLNSLFFCNALSAMKMVDQFAAQALDTAACEALFSQLQLHQMT
;
A
#
# COMPACT_ATOMS: atom_id res chain seq x y z
N ILE A 1 -9.25 -10.46 -9.16
CA ILE A 1 -8.00 -10.06 -8.54
C ILE A 1 -8.15 -10.14 -7.03
N SER A 2 -7.18 -10.76 -6.42
CA SER A 2 -7.22 -11.00 -4.98
C SER A 2 -6.26 -10.08 -4.21
N SER A 3 -5.64 -9.10 -4.86
CA SER A 3 -4.66 -8.25 -4.22
C SER A 3 -5.10 -6.79 -4.21
N ASN A 4 -4.74 -6.10 -3.15
CA ASN A 4 -4.88 -4.66 -3.03
C ASN A 4 -3.49 -4.04 -3.03
N CYS A 5 -3.39 -2.76 -3.34
CA CYS A 5 -2.09 -2.12 -3.36
C CYS A 5 -2.11 -0.80 -2.61
N PHE A 6 -0.93 -0.43 -2.15
CA PHE A 6 -0.67 0.85 -1.53
C PHE A 6 0.49 1.51 -2.26
N LEU A 7 0.32 2.77 -2.62
CA LEU A 7 1.33 3.53 -3.36
C LEU A 7 1.77 4.71 -2.52
N LYS A 8 3.06 4.98 -2.52
CA LYS A 8 3.56 6.21 -1.93
C LYS A 8 3.86 7.19 -3.06
N LEU A 9 3.03 8.21 -3.16
CA LEU A 9 3.15 9.28 -4.17
C LEU A 9 3.76 10.48 -3.49
N LYS A 10 4.99 10.80 -3.83
CA LYS A 10 5.80 11.75 -3.07
C LYS A 10 5.87 11.31 -1.62
N ASP A 11 5.25 12.04 -0.71
CA ASP A 11 5.30 11.75 0.72
C ASP A 11 3.99 11.20 1.27
N THR A 12 3.03 10.87 0.40
CA THR A 12 1.68 10.50 0.82
C THR A 12 1.37 9.08 0.38
N TRP A 13 0.92 8.25 1.34
CA TRP A 13 0.39 6.93 1.00
C TRP A 13 -1.01 7.05 0.43
N VAL A 14 -1.27 6.28 -0.61
CA VAL A 14 -2.57 6.24 -1.28
C VAL A 14 -2.92 4.79 -1.57
N THR A 15 -4.17 4.42 -1.36
CA THR A 15 -4.67 3.11 -1.75
C THR A 15 -5.92 3.29 -2.60
N PRO A 16 -5.93 2.75 -3.82
CA PRO A 16 -7.11 2.88 -4.68
C PRO A 16 -8.31 2.14 -4.09
N GLU A 17 -9.47 2.73 -4.27
CA GLU A 17 -10.71 2.05 -3.92
C GLU A 17 -11.15 1.17 -5.08
N LEU A 18 -11.43 -0.09 -4.78
CA LEU A 18 -11.92 -1.04 -5.76
C LEU A 18 -13.41 -1.23 -5.56
N GLY A 19 -14.15 -0.19 -5.75
CA GLY A 19 -15.51 0.05 -5.29
C GLY A 19 -16.54 -1.05 -5.41
N TYR A 20 -16.38 -2.02 -6.28
CA TYR A 20 -17.45 -3.00 -6.50
C TYR A 20 -17.19 -4.34 -5.85
N ASN A 21 -16.12 -4.48 -5.13
CA ASN A 21 -15.63 -5.79 -4.80
C ASN A 21 -14.94 -5.81 -3.44
N GLY A 22 -15.62 -5.30 -2.44
CA GLY A 22 -15.07 -5.16 -1.11
C GLY A 22 -14.69 -6.44 -0.41
N VAL A 23 -14.94 -7.58 -1.03
CA VAL A 23 -14.80 -8.89 -0.38
C VAL A 23 -13.38 -9.17 0.07
N HIS A 24 -12.40 -8.62 -0.61
CA HIS A 24 -11.00 -8.97 -0.37
C HIS A 24 -10.21 -7.88 0.36
N GLY A 25 -10.93 -6.98 1.03
CA GLY A 25 -10.33 -5.85 1.68
C GLY A 25 -9.90 -6.08 3.12
N ILE A 26 -9.93 -7.29 3.65
CA ILE A 26 -9.65 -7.52 5.07
C ILE A 26 -8.24 -7.09 5.43
N MET A 27 -7.24 -7.53 4.67
CA MET A 27 -5.85 -7.12 4.94
C MET A 27 -5.66 -5.63 4.72
N ARG A 28 -6.25 -5.10 3.65
CA ARG A 28 -6.20 -3.67 3.37
C ARG A 28 -6.82 -2.86 4.50
N ALA A 29 -7.97 -3.29 4.98
CA ALA A 29 -8.67 -2.61 6.07
C ALA A 29 -7.84 -2.61 7.35
N GLU A 30 -7.19 -3.72 7.65
CA GLU A 30 -6.34 -3.81 8.83
C GLU A 30 -5.13 -2.88 8.72
N ILE A 31 -4.51 -2.83 7.55
CA ILE A 31 -3.38 -1.93 7.33
C ILE A 31 -3.81 -0.47 7.50
N LEU A 32 -4.97 -0.11 6.93
CA LEU A 32 -5.50 1.25 7.07
C LEU A 32 -5.76 1.59 8.52
N THR A 33 -6.32 0.65 9.28
CA THR A 33 -6.58 0.86 10.71
C THR A 33 -5.29 1.11 11.47
N ARG A 34 -4.26 0.31 11.20
CA ARG A 34 -2.98 0.47 11.87
C ARG A 34 -2.30 1.79 11.49
N MET A 35 -2.41 2.18 10.23
CA MET A 35 -1.88 3.48 9.79
C MET A 35 -2.56 4.62 10.55
N GLN A 36 -3.86 4.55 10.70
CA GLN A 36 -4.59 5.56 11.44
C GLN A 36 -4.17 5.62 12.90
N GLN A 37 -3.97 4.46 13.52
CA GLN A 37 -3.52 4.38 14.91
C GLN A 37 -2.13 4.98 15.10
N GLN A 38 -1.29 4.91 14.08
CA GLN A 38 0.08 5.45 14.13
C GLN A 38 0.15 6.89 13.64
N GLY A 39 -0.98 7.49 13.25
CA GLY A 39 -0.98 8.85 12.74
C GLY A 39 -0.43 8.98 11.33
N ILE A 40 -0.42 7.90 10.57
CA ILE A 40 0.07 7.91 9.19
C ILE A 40 -1.11 8.14 8.26
N ALA A 41 -1.07 9.24 7.50
CA ALA A 41 -2.14 9.56 6.57
C ALA A 41 -2.11 8.62 5.37
N CYS A 42 -3.26 8.12 4.97
CA CYS A 42 -3.41 7.33 3.77
C CYS A 42 -4.71 7.71 3.08
N GLN A 43 -4.61 8.17 1.85
CA GLN A 43 -5.77 8.56 1.07
C GLN A 43 -6.39 7.34 0.41
N GLN A 44 -7.70 7.25 0.48
CA GLN A 44 -8.46 6.18 -0.19
C GLN A 44 -9.16 6.79 -1.38
N ARG A 45 -8.54 6.69 -2.54
CA ARG A 45 -9.06 7.31 -3.75
C ARG A 45 -8.47 6.65 -4.98
N ALA A 46 -9.12 6.87 -6.12
CA ALA A 46 -8.57 6.42 -7.39
C ALA A 46 -7.26 7.15 -7.66
N VAL A 47 -6.33 6.46 -8.31
CA VAL A 47 -5.05 7.02 -8.70
C VAL A 47 -5.06 7.22 -10.21
N HIS A 48 -4.77 8.46 -10.63
CA HIS A 48 -4.69 8.80 -12.03
C HIS A 48 -3.32 8.38 -12.59
N VAL A 49 -3.30 7.97 -13.85
CA VAL A 49 -2.06 7.49 -14.46
C VAL A 49 -0.96 8.54 -14.42
N ASP A 50 -1.32 9.82 -14.49
CA ASP A 50 -0.33 10.91 -14.42
C ASP A 50 0.37 10.98 -13.06
N GLU A 51 -0.26 10.49 -12.01
CA GLU A 51 0.32 10.52 -10.68
C GLU A 51 1.43 9.48 -10.51
N LEU A 52 1.48 8.50 -11.39
CA LEU A 52 2.49 7.45 -11.32
C LEU A 52 3.90 7.98 -11.57
N ALA A 53 4.03 9.17 -12.14
CA ALA A 53 5.33 9.83 -12.26
C ALA A 53 5.92 10.20 -10.91
N GLN A 54 5.08 10.29 -9.87
CA GLN A 54 5.51 10.64 -8.51
C GLN A 54 5.64 9.41 -7.61
N LEU A 55 5.54 8.21 -8.17
CA LEU A 55 5.56 6.98 -7.41
C LEU A 55 6.95 6.74 -6.81
N ASN A 56 7.00 6.66 -5.49
CA ASN A 56 8.24 6.34 -4.76
C ASN A 56 8.27 4.91 -4.29
N SER A 57 7.14 4.39 -3.83
CA SER A 57 7.06 3.07 -3.25
C SER A 57 5.74 2.43 -3.60
N LEU A 58 5.73 1.12 -3.65
CA LEU A 58 4.53 0.36 -3.98
C LEU A 58 4.61 -1.00 -3.31
N PHE A 59 3.52 -1.41 -2.70
CA PHE A 59 3.41 -2.79 -2.24
C PHE A 59 2.01 -3.31 -2.47
N PHE A 60 1.91 -4.62 -2.57
CA PHE A 60 0.63 -5.32 -2.65
C PHE A 60 0.36 -6.07 -1.37
N CYS A 61 -0.89 -6.24 -1.04
CA CYS A 61 -1.32 -7.09 0.07
C CYS A 61 -2.48 -7.95 -0.37
N ASN A 62 -2.59 -9.13 0.27
CA ASN A 62 -3.72 -10.02 0.04
C ASN A 62 -3.92 -10.87 1.30
N ALA A 63 -4.83 -11.85 1.22
CA ALA A 63 -5.17 -12.68 2.39
C ALA A 63 -3.99 -13.49 2.92
N LEU A 64 -2.98 -13.73 2.09
CA LEU A 64 -1.84 -14.57 2.45
C LEU A 64 -0.60 -13.77 2.83
N SER A 65 -0.55 -12.50 2.46
CA SER A 65 0.64 -11.69 2.68
C SER A 65 0.25 -10.26 2.97
N ALA A 66 0.74 -9.73 4.08
CA ALA A 66 0.47 -8.35 4.45
C ALA A 66 1.19 -7.37 3.52
N MET A 67 2.34 -7.76 3.00
CA MET A 67 3.09 -6.85 2.15
C MET A 67 3.97 -7.62 1.18
N LYS A 68 3.81 -7.30 -0.10
CA LYS A 68 4.74 -7.72 -1.16
C LYS A 68 5.29 -6.46 -1.78
N MET A 69 6.54 -6.16 -1.46
CA MET A 69 7.19 -4.96 -1.94
C MET A 69 7.55 -5.07 -3.41
N VAL A 70 7.39 -3.96 -4.12
CA VAL A 70 7.77 -3.86 -5.52
C VAL A 70 9.01 -2.98 -5.61
N ASP A 71 10.08 -3.48 -6.21
CA ASP A 71 11.33 -2.74 -6.31
C ASP A 71 11.52 -2.04 -7.65
N GLN A 72 10.66 -2.34 -8.61
CA GLN A 72 10.75 -1.72 -9.93
C GLN A 72 9.37 -1.70 -10.57
N PHE A 73 9.05 -0.58 -11.21
CA PHE A 73 7.79 -0.42 -11.92
C PHE A 73 8.05 0.35 -13.21
N ALA A 74 7.74 -0.26 -14.35
CA ALA A 74 7.87 0.38 -15.66
C ALA A 74 9.26 1.01 -15.85
N ALA A 75 10.32 0.26 -15.63
CA ALA A 75 11.71 0.68 -15.75
C ALA A 75 12.15 1.73 -14.72
N GLN A 76 11.31 2.03 -13.74
CA GLN A 76 11.66 2.97 -12.67
C GLN A 76 11.94 2.19 -11.40
N ALA A 77 13.09 2.44 -10.78
CA ALA A 77 13.42 1.82 -9.50
C ALA A 77 12.58 2.46 -8.38
N LEU A 78 12.09 1.63 -7.48
CA LEU A 78 11.25 2.07 -6.38
C LEU A 78 11.98 1.92 -5.06
N ASP A 79 11.60 2.75 -4.09
CA ASP A 79 12.20 2.75 -2.77
C ASP A 79 11.51 1.70 -1.89
N THR A 80 12.15 0.55 -1.71
CA THR A 80 11.62 -0.49 -0.84
C THR A 80 11.85 -0.17 0.64
N ALA A 81 12.76 0.74 0.97
CA ALA A 81 13.01 1.08 2.36
C ALA A 81 11.78 1.73 3.01
N ALA A 82 11.01 2.51 2.25
CA ALA A 82 9.78 3.09 2.76
C ALA A 82 8.75 2.02 3.10
N CYS A 83 8.67 0.97 2.29
CA CYS A 83 7.79 -0.16 2.55
C CYS A 83 8.25 -0.93 3.78
N GLU A 84 9.56 -1.15 3.92
CA GLU A 84 10.11 -1.88 5.07
C GLU A 84 9.88 -1.09 6.36
N ALA A 85 10.05 0.22 6.32
CA ALA A 85 9.80 1.07 7.47
C ALA A 85 8.33 0.99 7.89
N LEU A 86 7.43 1.04 6.92
CA LEU A 86 6.00 0.93 7.20
C LEU A 86 5.66 -0.44 7.78
N PHE A 87 6.22 -1.50 7.19
CA PHE A 87 6.02 -2.87 7.67
C PHE A 87 6.38 -2.98 9.15
N SER A 88 7.55 -2.46 9.52
CA SER A 88 8.02 -2.50 10.91
C SER A 88 7.16 -1.62 11.81
N GLN A 89 6.84 -0.42 11.36
CA GLN A 89 6.07 0.53 12.18
C GLN A 89 4.68 0.01 12.48
N LEU A 90 4.05 -0.64 11.53
CA LEU A 90 2.71 -1.19 11.68
C LEU A 90 2.73 -2.60 12.27
N GLN A 91 3.91 -3.18 12.46
CA GLN A 91 4.08 -4.53 12.99
C GLN A 91 3.33 -5.57 12.15
N LEU A 92 3.44 -5.43 10.84
CA LEU A 92 2.71 -6.28 9.91
C LEU A 92 3.17 -7.73 9.94
N HIS A 93 4.35 -8.00 10.51
CA HIS A 93 4.82 -9.37 10.69
C HIS A 93 3.86 -10.20 11.55
N GLN A 94 3.03 -9.55 12.35
CA GLN A 94 2.03 -10.22 13.16
C GLN A 94 0.85 -10.73 12.35
N MET A 95 0.74 -10.28 11.11
CA MET A 95 -0.41 -10.60 10.25
C MET A 95 -0.12 -11.71 9.26
N THR A 96 1.10 -12.18 9.18
CA THR A 96 1.50 -13.19 8.19
C THR A 96 2.02 -14.44 8.86
#